data_924c2a7ba111239ace98a0d3604fdb9e
#
_entry.id   924c2a7ba111239ace98a0d3604fdb9e
#
_cell.length_a   1.000
_cell.length_b   1.000
_cell.length_c   1.000
_cell.angle_alpha   90.00
_cell.angle_beta   90.00
_cell.angle_gamma   90.00
#
_symmetry.space_group_name_H-M   'P 1'
#
loop_
_entity.id
_entity.type
_entity.pdbx_description
1 polymer ?
#
loop_
_entity_poly.entity_id
_entity_poly.type
_entity_poly.pdbx_seq_one_letter_code
_entity_poly.pdbx_strand_id
1 'polypeptide(L)'
;MKLDSSISAVVTGGASGIGEAVARRLAASGVKVAIFDFNEERGEAIAAELGGVFCKVDVTSEEAVDAGLEKARAAIGQERILVNCAGTGNAHKTASRAKQTGEIKHFPLAEFEKIIQINLIGSFRCAAKSAAGMLSLEGMEDGERGVIVNISSVAAQDGQIGQAAYSASKAGVVGMTLPMARDLMNEGVRVNTIMPGLINTPLMNGLPDNVKEALAASVPFPKRLGEPDEIASVVELMVTNGYFNGESVRLDGAIRMAPR
;
A
#
# COMPACT_ATOMS: atom_id res chain seq x y z
N MET A 1 6.89 -7.82 16.45
CA MET A 1 7.26 -9.25 16.23
C MET A 1 8.71 -9.37 15.77
N LYS A 2 9.35 -10.51 15.99
CA LYS A 2 10.65 -10.85 15.42
C LYS A 2 10.44 -11.45 14.03
N LEU A 3 11.26 -11.05 13.05
CA LEU A 3 11.19 -11.60 11.70
C LEU A 3 12.09 -12.82 11.56
N ASP A 4 11.51 -13.93 11.10
CA ASP A 4 12.20 -15.17 10.77
C ASP A 4 11.32 -16.05 9.86
N SER A 5 11.76 -17.28 9.58
CA SER A 5 11.07 -18.21 8.68
C SER A 5 9.76 -18.81 9.24
N SER A 6 9.40 -18.54 10.49
CA SER A 6 8.10 -18.92 11.05
C SER A 6 7.01 -17.90 10.70
N ILE A 7 7.39 -16.71 10.23
CA ILE A 7 6.48 -15.62 9.87
C ILE A 7 6.13 -15.67 8.39
N SER A 8 4.84 -15.48 8.09
CA SER A 8 4.35 -15.35 6.72
C SER A 8 3.73 -13.95 6.50
N ALA A 9 3.93 -13.42 5.30
CA ALA A 9 3.44 -12.11 4.89
C ALA A 9 2.69 -12.19 3.56
N VAL A 10 1.65 -11.36 3.43
CA VAL A 10 0.98 -11.07 2.16
C VAL A 10 1.26 -9.61 1.80
N VAL A 11 1.73 -9.38 0.56
CA VAL A 11 1.97 -8.03 0.03
C VAL A 11 1.13 -7.82 -1.22
N THR A 12 0.13 -6.93 -1.16
CA THR A 12 -0.67 -6.57 -2.33
C THR A 12 0.07 -5.53 -3.18
N GLY A 13 -0.07 -5.59 -4.51
CA GLY A 13 0.74 -4.77 -5.41
C GLY A 13 2.23 -5.13 -5.34
N GLY A 14 2.54 -6.38 -4.98
CA GLY A 14 3.89 -6.85 -4.68
C GLY A 14 4.78 -7.09 -5.91
N ALA A 15 4.23 -6.98 -7.12
CA ALA A 15 4.99 -7.19 -8.36
C ALA A 15 5.76 -5.94 -8.83
N SER A 16 5.67 -4.79 -8.14
CA SER A 16 6.37 -3.58 -8.56
C SER A 16 6.52 -2.55 -7.44
N GLY A 17 7.42 -1.59 -7.64
CA GLY A 17 7.56 -0.38 -6.84
C GLY A 17 7.69 -0.62 -5.34
N ILE A 18 6.86 0.05 -4.54
CA ILE A 18 6.91 -0.06 -3.07
C ILE A 18 6.59 -1.48 -2.63
N GLY A 19 5.59 -2.14 -3.23
CA GLY A 19 5.20 -3.51 -2.87
C GLY A 19 6.32 -4.51 -3.12
N GLU A 20 7.01 -4.41 -4.26
CA GLU A 20 8.19 -5.24 -4.56
C GLU A 20 9.33 -5.01 -3.55
N ALA A 21 9.63 -3.76 -3.21
CA ALA A 21 10.67 -3.44 -2.24
C ALA A 21 10.33 -4.00 -0.84
N VAL A 22 9.06 -3.89 -0.42
CA VAL A 22 8.57 -4.49 0.84
C VAL A 22 8.72 -6.00 0.83
N ALA A 23 8.28 -6.66 -0.26
CA ALA A 23 8.38 -8.11 -0.38
C ALA A 23 9.84 -8.58 -0.29
N ARG A 24 10.76 -7.91 -0.99
CA ARG A 24 12.20 -8.19 -0.96
C ARG A 24 12.80 -8.02 0.43
N ARG A 25 12.47 -6.94 1.12
CA ARG A 25 12.99 -6.65 2.46
C ARG A 25 12.50 -7.66 3.49
N LEU A 26 11.22 -8.01 3.47
CA LEU A 26 10.66 -9.03 4.36
C LEU A 26 11.27 -10.40 4.09
N ALA A 27 11.43 -10.80 2.82
CA ALA A 27 12.08 -12.06 2.45
C ALA A 27 13.55 -12.10 2.88
N ALA A 28 14.30 -10.99 2.73
CA ALA A 28 15.69 -10.88 3.21
C ALA A 28 15.81 -11.07 4.73
N SER A 29 14.76 -10.74 5.49
CA SER A 29 14.66 -10.98 6.93
C SER A 29 14.15 -12.39 7.30
N GLY A 30 14.02 -13.28 6.29
CA GLY A 30 13.61 -14.67 6.47
C GLY A 30 12.10 -14.92 6.42
N VAL A 31 11.27 -13.89 6.25
CA VAL A 31 9.82 -14.01 6.18
C VAL A 31 9.40 -14.71 4.89
N LYS A 32 8.46 -15.64 4.97
CA LYS A 32 7.81 -16.24 3.80
C LYS A 32 6.82 -15.25 3.18
N VAL A 33 6.95 -14.92 1.90
CA VAL A 33 6.16 -13.86 1.28
C VAL A 33 5.23 -14.40 0.19
N ALA A 34 3.96 -14.01 0.24
CA ALA A 34 3.02 -14.15 -0.85
C ALA A 34 2.86 -12.80 -1.58
N ILE A 35 3.06 -12.82 -2.89
CA ILE A 35 2.89 -11.67 -3.78
C ILE A 35 1.47 -11.70 -4.34
N PHE A 36 0.67 -10.67 -4.01
CA PHE A 36 -0.66 -10.46 -4.59
C PHE A 36 -0.57 -9.35 -5.64
N ASP A 37 -0.77 -9.70 -6.89
CA ASP A 37 -0.76 -8.74 -8.00
C ASP A 37 -1.61 -9.28 -9.16
N PHE A 38 -2.04 -8.41 -10.06
CA PHE A 38 -2.67 -8.85 -11.31
C PHE A 38 -1.65 -9.08 -12.44
N ASN A 39 -0.42 -8.55 -12.31
CA ASN A 39 0.67 -8.78 -13.25
C ASN A 39 1.33 -10.13 -12.99
N GLU A 40 0.86 -11.15 -13.71
CA GLU A 40 1.26 -12.54 -13.52
C GLU A 40 2.75 -12.76 -13.82
N GLU A 41 3.24 -12.27 -14.97
CA GLU A 41 4.63 -12.44 -15.40
C GLU A 41 5.64 -11.90 -14.38
N ARG A 42 5.46 -10.66 -13.95
CA ARG A 42 6.34 -10.05 -12.94
C ARG A 42 6.17 -10.68 -11.56
N GLY A 43 4.93 -10.95 -11.18
CA GLY A 43 4.62 -11.51 -9.87
C GLY A 43 5.22 -12.91 -9.69
N GLU A 44 5.13 -13.77 -10.70
CA GLU A 44 5.76 -15.09 -10.68
C GLU A 44 7.29 -15.00 -10.64
N ALA A 45 7.88 -14.12 -11.44
CA ALA A 45 9.33 -13.92 -11.44
C ALA A 45 9.86 -13.50 -10.06
N ILE A 46 9.20 -12.51 -9.42
CA ILE A 46 9.60 -12.03 -8.08
C ILE A 46 9.36 -13.11 -7.03
N ALA A 47 8.22 -13.77 -7.05
CA ALA A 47 7.92 -14.84 -6.09
C ALA A 47 8.94 -15.99 -6.19
N ALA A 48 9.32 -16.41 -7.40
CA ALA A 48 10.34 -17.42 -7.63
C ALA A 48 11.72 -16.98 -7.08
N GLU A 49 12.12 -15.73 -7.33
CA GLU A 49 13.38 -15.16 -6.83
C GLU A 49 13.43 -15.15 -5.29
N LEU A 50 12.30 -14.84 -4.64
CA LEU A 50 12.21 -14.73 -3.20
C LEU A 50 11.94 -16.08 -2.49
N GLY A 51 11.73 -17.16 -3.24
CA GLY A 51 11.29 -18.44 -2.67
C GLY A 51 9.89 -18.37 -2.06
N GLY A 52 9.07 -17.42 -2.52
CA GLY A 52 7.71 -17.16 -2.08
C GLY A 52 6.64 -17.75 -2.99
N VAL A 53 5.42 -17.25 -2.91
CA VAL A 53 4.31 -17.66 -3.75
C VAL A 53 3.65 -16.45 -4.42
N PHE A 54 3.32 -16.59 -5.71
CA PHE A 54 2.51 -15.62 -6.43
C PHE A 54 1.03 -16.03 -6.42
N CYS A 55 0.17 -15.07 -6.17
CA CYS A 55 -1.28 -15.21 -6.29
C CYS A 55 -1.81 -14.09 -7.18
N LYS A 56 -2.45 -14.46 -8.29
CA LYS A 56 -3.10 -13.48 -9.17
C LYS A 56 -4.35 -12.95 -8.51
N VAL A 57 -4.29 -11.72 -8.02
CA VAL A 57 -5.37 -11.10 -7.23
C VAL A 57 -5.70 -9.72 -7.77
N ASP A 58 -6.97 -9.52 -8.09
CA ASP A 58 -7.59 -8.21 -8.20
C ASP A 58 -8.23 -7.87 -6.85
N VAL A 59 -7.71 -6.86 -6.17
CA VAL A 59 -8.19 -6.43 -4.85
C VAL A 59 -9.64 -5.89 -4.89
N THR A 60 -10.18 -5.60 -6.07
CA THR A 60 -11.57 -5.19 -6.24
C THR A 60 -12.55 -6.37 -6.27
N SER A 61 -12.07 -7.61 -6.51
CA SER A 61 -12.87 -8.85 -6.45
C SER A 61 -12.72 -9.53 -5.10
N GLU A 62 -13.85 -9.80 -4.47
CA GLU A 62 -13.92 -10.54 -3.21
C GLU A 62 -13.44 -11.97 -3.39
N GLU A 63 -13.89 -12.63 -4.45
CA GLU A 63 -13.56 -14.02 -4.79
C GLU A 63 -12.06 -14.18 -5.09
N ALA A 64 -11.46 -13.19 -5.80
CA ALA A 64 -10.03 -13.23 -6.11
C ALA A 64 -9.18 -13.09 -4.85
N VAL A 65 -9.59 -12.23 -3.90
CA VAL A 65 -8.89 -12.06 -2.61
C VAL A 65 -9.01 -13.34 -1.78
N ASP A 66 -10.20 -13.97 -1.71
CA ASP A 66 -10.39 -15.22 -0.97
C ASP A 66 -9.53 -16.35 -1.54
N ALA A 67 -9.58 -16.56 -2.84
CA ALA A 67 -8.76 -17.57 -3.53
C ALA A 67 -7.26 -17.31 -3.36
N GLY A 68 -6.85 -16.02 -3.41
CA GLY A 68 -5.47 -15.63 -3.18
C GLY A 68 -4.99 -15.96 -1.77
N LEU A 69 -5.78 -15.62 -0.74
CA LEU A 69 -5.47 -15.92 0.64
C LEU A 69 -5.42 -17.44 0.90
N GLU A 70 -6.37 -18.20 0.35
CA GLU A 70 -6.38 -19.66 0.45
C GLU A 70 -5.10 -20.26 -0.16
N LYS A 71 -4.74 -19.86 -1.38
CA LYS A 71 -3.50 -20.29 -2.05
C LYS A 71 -2.25 -19.93 -1.24
N ALA A 72 -2.17 -18.70 -0.75
CA ALA A 72 -1.04 -18.23 0.05
C ALA A 72 -0.91 -19.05 1.33
N ARG A 73 -1.99 -19.22 2.09
CA ARG A 73 -2.03 -19.97 3.36
C ARG A 73 -1.66 -21.44 3.18
N ALA A 74 -2.10 -22.05 2.09
CA ALA A 74 -1.72 -23.42 1.75
C ALA A 74 -0.22 -23.58 1.47
N ALA A 75 0.43 -22.55 0.89
CA ALA A 75 1.83 -22.59 0.50
C ALA A 75 2.80 -22.18 1.61
N ILE A 76 2.48 -21.10 2.36
CA ILE A 76 3.40 -20.48 3.32
C ILE A 76 2.86 -20.39 4.75
N GLY A 77 1.65 -20.88 5.01
CA GLY A 77 0.96 -20.77 6.30
C GLY A 77 0.18 -19.49 6.45
N GLN A 78 -0.60 -19.39 7.55
CA GLN A 78 -1.40 -18.20 7.85
C GLN A 78 -0.50 -16.98 8.01
N GLU A 79 -0.81 -15.91 7.29
CA GLU A 79 -0.06 -14.66 7.37
C GLU A 79 -0.22 -13.99 8.75
N ARG A 80 0.89 -13.42 9.25
CA ARG A 80 0.94 -12.51 10.40
C ARG A 80 1.19 -11.07 9.98
N ILE A 81 1.58 -10.87 8.72
CA ILE A 81 1.85 -9.55 8.16
C ILE A 81 1.01 -9.39 6.90
N LEU A 82 0.23 -8.31 6.83
CA LEU A 82 -0.37 -7.84 5.58
C LEU A 82 0.18 -6.45 5.26
N VAL A 83 0.68 -6.26 4.03
CA VAL A 83 1.04 -4.92 3.55
C VAL A 83 0.22 -4.58 2.32
N ASN A 84 -0.66 -3.59 2.44
CA ASN A 84 -1.50 -3.11 1.36
C ASN A 84 -0.78 -2.04 0.54
N CYS A 85 -0.13 -2.46 -0.57
CA CYS A 85 0.54 -1.56 -1.52
C CYS A 85 -0.23 -1.42 -2.84
N ALA A 86 -1.21 -2.29 -3.12
CA ALA A 86 -2.01 -2.18 -4.34
C ALA A 86 -2.73 -0.83 -4.40
N GLY A 87 -2.57 -0.15 -5.52
CA GLY A 87 -3.19 1.16 -5.70
C GLY A 87 -2.90 1.77 -7.07
N THR A 88 -3.74 2.73 -7.45
CA THR A 88 -3.62 3.47 -8.70
C THR A 88 -4.03 4.92 -8.50
N GLY A 89 -3.74 5.76 -9.49
CA GLY A 89 -4.12 7.17 -9.48
C GLY A 89 -4.66 7.62 -10.83
N ASN A 90 -5.42 8.69 -10.82
CA ASN A 90 -5.81 9.45 -12.00
C ASN A 90 -5.76 10.95 -11.71
N ALA A 91 -5.87 11.76 -12.75
CA ALA A 91 -5.88 13.22 -12.65
C ALA A 91 -7.01 13.81 -13.48
N HIS A 92 -8.16 14.02 -12.85
CA HIS A 92 -9.32 14.70 -13.44
C HIS A 92 -9.78 15.84 -12.55
N LYS A 93 -9.95 17.04 -13.11
CA LYS A 93 -10.53 18.15 -12.35
C LYS A 93 -11.99 17.87 -12.03
N THR A 94 -12.47 18.35 -10.88
CA THR A 94 -13.88 18.28 -10.48
C THR A 94 -14.81 18.79 -11.56
N ALA A 95 -14.44 19.92 -12.17
CA ALA A 95 -15.02 20.43 -13.41
C ALA A 95 -13.96 21.25 -14.16
N SER A 96 -14.08 21.33 -15.47
CA SER A 96 -13.14 22.09 -16.30
C SER A 96 -13.84 22.68 -17.53
N ARG A 97 -13.28 23.79 -18.04
CA ARG A 97 -13.65 24.38 -19.32
C ARG A 97 -12.47 24.21 -20.28
N ALA A 98 -12.71 23.59 -21.42
CA ALA A 98 -11.73 23.47 -22.48
C ALA A 98 -11.36 24.86 -23.03
N LYS A 99 -10.05 25.16 -23.07
CA LYS A 99 -9.57 26.52 -23.49
C LYS A 99 -9.94 26.89 -24.93
N GLN A 100 -9.93 25.90 -25.84
CA GLN A 100 -10.15 26.13 -27.28
C GLN A 100 -11.63 26.09 -27.65
N THR A 101 -12.43 25.21 -27.08
CA THR A 101 -13.82 24.98 -27.46
C THR A 101 -14.85 25.62 -26.53
N GLY A 102 -14.42 25.99 -25.31
CA GLY A 102 -15.32 26.43 -24.24
C GLY A 102 -16.17 25.33 -23.62
N GLU A 103 -16.03 24.07 -24.07
CA GLU A 103 -16.78 22.92 -23.57
C GLU A 103 -16.56 22.74 -22.07
N ILE A 104 -17.65 22.49 -21.33
CA ILE A 104 -17.60 22.24 -19.88
C ILE A 104 -17.75 20.75 -19.67
N LYS A 105 -16.81 20.17 -18.88
CA LYS A 105 -16.79 18.75 -18.48
C LYS A 105 -16.72 18.64 -16.96
N HIS A 106 -17.47 17.72 -16.40
CA HIS A 106 -17.31 17.32 -14.98
C HIS A 106 -16.38 16.12 -14.87
N PHE A 107 -15.96 15.79 -13.65
CA PHE A 107 -15.19 14.59 -13.35
C PHE A 107 -16.00 13.34 -13.79
N PRO A 108 -15.43 12.38 -14.52
CA PRO A 108 -16.09 11.12 -14.84
C PRO A 108 -16.31 10.28 -13.58
N LEU A 109 -17.56 10.08 -13.14
CA LEU A 109 -17.84 9.39 -11.86
C LEU A 109 -17.31 7.95 -11.82
N ALA A 110 -17.37 7.22 -12.94
CA ALA A 110 -16.81 5.87 -13.04
C ALA A 110 -15.30 5.82 -12.73
N GLU A 111 -14.55 6.87 -13.10
CA GLU A 111 -13.13 6.98 -12.76
C GLU A 111 -12.92 7.31 -11.27
N PHE A 112 -13.85 8.04 -10.64
CA PHE A 112 -13.84 8.27 -9.20
C PHE A 112 -14.08 6.96 -8.45
N GLU A 113 -15.15 6.25 -8.81
CA GLU A 113 -15.52 4.96 -8.22
C GLU A 113 -14.41 3.93 -8.35
N LYS A 114 -13.78 3.82 -9.53
CA LYS A 114 -12.65 2.93 -9.77
C LYS A 114 -11.50 3.17 -8.78
N ILE A 115 -11.12 4.43 -8.56
CA ILE A 115 -10.05 4.78 -7.61
C ILE A 115 -10.43 4.40 -6.18
N ILE A 116 -11.67 4.66 -5.78
CA ILE A 116 -12.17 4.27 -4.44
C ILE A 116 -12.19 2.76 -4.28
N GLN A 117 -12.65 2.02 -5.29
CA GLN A 117 -12.72 0.55 -5.26
C GLN A 117 -11.33 -0.08 -5.10
N ILE A 118 -10.34 0.39 -5.83
CA ILE A 118 -8.99 -0.18 -5.77
C ILE A 118 -8.29 0.26 -4.46
N ASN A 119 -8.17 1.56 -4.23
CA ASN A 119 -7.28 2.10 -3.19
C ASN A 119 -7.85 1.96 -1.78
N LEU A 120 -9.15 2.11 -1.60
CA LEU A 120 -9.80 2.14 -0.30
C LEU A 120 -10.51 0.83 0.00
N ILE A 121 -11.49 0.45 -0.81
CA ILE A 121 -12.30 -0.74 -0.56
C ILE A 121 -11.45 -2.01 -0.72
N GLY A 122 -10.58 -2.06 -1.72
CA GLY A 122 -9.63 -3.16 -1.92
C GLY A 122 -8.68 -3.34 -0.75
N SER A 123 -8.10 -2.25 -0.23
CA SER A 123 -7.24 -2.29 0.96
C SER A 123 -8.01 -2.76 2.19
N PHE A 124 -9.23 -2.27 2.41
CA PHE A 124 -10.07 -2.71 3.53
C PHE A 124 -10.47 -4.18 3.40
N ARG A 125 -10.85 -4.64 2.18
CA ARG A 125 -11.20 -6.04 1.91
C ARG A 125 -10.06 -6.99 2.27
N CYS A 126 -8.84 -6.70 1.80
CA CYS A 126 -7.66 -7.50 2.15
C CYS A 126 -7.39 -7.46 3.66
N ALA A 127 -7.49 -6.28 4.27
CA ALA A 127 -7.25 -6.10 5.69
C ALA A 127 -8.24 -6.88 6.56
N ALA A 128 -9.55 -6.79 6.27
CA ALA A 128 -10.59 -7.47 7.04
C ALA A 128 -10.45 -9.01 6.96
N LYS A 129 -10.19 -9.54 5.74
CA LYS A 129 -10.04 -10.99 5.51
C LYS A 129 -8.73 -11.54 6.11
N SER A 130 -7.65 -10.77 6.02
CA SER A 130 -6.37 -11.12 6.65
C SER A 130 -6.47 -11.05 8.17
N ALA A 131 -7.07 -9.99 8.73
CA ALA A 131 -7.30 -9.89 10.17
C ALA A 131 -8.10 -11.10 10.70
N ALA A 132 -9.21 -11.47 10.04
CA ALA A 132 -9.99 -12.64 10.43
C ALA A 132 -9.16 -13.92 10.47
N GLY A 133 -8.22 -14.11 9.52
CA GLY A 133 -7.27 -15.22 9.55
C GLY A 133 -6.28 -15.11 10.71
N MET A 134 -5.73 -13.92 10.99
CA MET A 134 -4.80 -13.69 12.10
C MET A 134 -5.40 -14.04 13.47
N LEU A 135 -6.72 -13.86 13.64
CA LEU A 135 -7.41 -14.20 14.89
C LEU A 135 -7.33 -15.70 15.23
N SER A 136 -7.15 -16.57 14.23
CA SER A 136 -6.99 -18.01 14.45
C SER A 136 -5.62 -18.43 14.96
N LEU A 137 -4.65 -17.50 14.95
CA LEU A 137 -3.27 -17.78 15.37
C LEU A 137 -3.10 -17.63 16.88
N GLU A 138 -2.18 -18.45 17.44
CA GLU A 138 -1.72 -18.24 18.81
C GLU A 138 -0.97 -16.91 18.93
N GLY A 139 -1.19 -16.21 20.05
CA GLY A 139 -0.46 -14.98 20.36
C GLY A 139 1.03 -15.25 20.57
N MET A 140 1.85 -14.37 20.02
CA MET A 140 3.29 -14.30 20.30
C MET A 140 3.55 -13.46 21.57
N GLU A 141 4.76 -12.91 21.70
CA GLU A 141 5.09 -11.95 22.77
C GLU A 141 4.04 -10.81 22.83
N ASP A 142 3.67 -10.41 24.02
CA ASP A 142 2.60 -9.43 24.31
C ASP A 142 1.21 -9.80 23.76
N GLY A 143 1.00 -11.06 23.33
CA GLY A 143 -0.25 -11.53 22.73
C GLY A 143 -0.43 -11.12 21.27
N GLU A 144 0.62 -10.61 20.60
CA GLU A 144 0.56 -10.18 19.20
C GLU A 144 0.24 -11.35 18.27
N ARG A 145 -0.80 -11.24 17.44
CA ARG A 145 -1.15 -12.20 16.38
C ARG A 145 -0.76 -11.73 14.99
N GLY A 146 -0.69 -10.43 14.77
CA GLY A 146 -0.34 -9.91 13.47
C GLY A 146 -0.29 -8.39 13.37
N VAL A 147 0.09 -7.90 12.19
CA VAL A 147 0.15 -6.48 11.86
C VAL A 147 -0.28 -6.23 10.43
N ILE A 148 -1.06 -5.18 10.24
CA ILE A 148 -1.50 -4.65 8.95
C ILE A 148 -0.83 -3.30 8.73
N VAL A 149 -0.12 -3.14 7.61
CA VAL A 149 0.46 -1.86 7.20
C VAL A 149 -0.15 -1.44 5.87
N ASN A 150 -0.76 -0.26 5.84
CA ASN A 150 -1.36 0.29 4.63
C ASN A 150 -0.46 1.37 4.02
N ILE A 151 -0.36 1.38 2.70
CA ILE A 151 0.32 2.44 1.96
C ILE A 151 -0.71 3.44 1.45
N SER A 152 -0.74 4.62 2.10
CA SER A 152 -1.52 5.78 1.69
C SER A 152 -0.72 6.69 0.76
N SER A 153 -0.74 7.99 0.97
CA SER A 153 0.02 9.02 0.25
C SER A 153 -0.04 10.34 1.01
N VAL A 154 0.95 11.21 0.83
CA VAL A 154 0.86 12.62 1.25
C VAL A 154 -0.33 13.35 0.61
N ALA A 155 -0.82 12.88 -0.54
CA ALA A 155 -2.03 13.39 -1.19
C ALA A 155 -3.31 13.22 -0.33
N ALA A 156 -3.29 12.41 0.71
CA ALA A 156 -4.34 12.35 1.72
C ALA A 156 -4.54 13.69 2.44
N GLN A 157 -3.49 14.49 2.55
CA GLN A 157 -3.46 15.79 3.23
C GLN A 157 -3.22 16.94 2.26
N ASP A 158 -2.30 16.78 1.30
CA ASP A 158 -1.80 17.82 0.40
C ASP A 158 -2.21 17.54 -1.06
N GLY A 159 -3.46 17.13 -1.32
CA GLY A 159 -3.93 16.79 -2.68
C GLY A 159 -3.80 17.93 -3.68
N GLN A 160 -3.34 17.60 -4.87
CA GLN A 160 -3.12 18.53 -5.98
C GLN A 160 -4.34 18.65 -6.89
N ILE A 161 -4.30 19.63 -7.80
CA ILE A 161 -5.33 19.81 -8.84
C ILE A 161 -5.49 18.50 -9.62
N GLY A 162 -6.73 18.00 -9.68
CA GLY A 162 -7.08 16.77 -10.36
C GLY A 162 -7.08 15.51 -9.50
N GLN A 163 -6.64 15.59 -8.26
CA GLN A 163 -6.48 14.43 -7.36
C GLN A 163 -7.68 14.17 -6.43
N ALA A 164 -8.87 14.71 -6.69
CA ALA A 164 -10.02 14.57 -5.78
C ALA A 164 -10.33 13.11 -5.43
N ALA A 165 -10.40 12.21 -6.41
CA ALA A 165 -10.63 10.78 -6.16
C ALA A 165 -9.46 10.11 -5.43
N TYR A 166 -8.23 10.39 -5.88
CA TYR A 166 -7.02 9.83 -5.28
C TYR A 166 -6.86 10.28 -3.83
N SER A 167 -6.96 11.58 -3.57
CA SER A 167 -6.88 12.15 -2.22
C SER A 167 -7.97 11.60 -1.30
N ALA A 168 -9.22 11.51 -1.78
CA ALA A 168 -10.32 10.92 -1.02
C ALA A 168 -10.03 9.46 -0.65
N SER A 169 -9.55 8.64 -1.61
CA SER A 169 -9.20 7.25 -1.35
C SER A 169 -8.08 7.12 -0.32
N LYS A 170 -7.02 7.91 -0.44
CA LYS A 170 -5.84 7.87 0.44
C LYS A 170 -6.12 8.48 1.82
N ALA A 171 -6.96 9.51 1.91
CA ALA A 171 -7.48 10.02 3.17
C ALA A 171 -8.39 9.00 3.87
N GLY A 172 -9.20 8.24 3.13
CA GLY A 172 -10.00 7.13 3.65
C GLY A 172 -9.11 6.05 4.30
N VAL A 173 -7.99 5.69 3.66
CA VAL A 173 -7.01 4.74 4.22
C VAL A 173 -6.43 5.25 5.54
N VAL A 174 -6.06 6.53 5.63
CA VAL A 174 -5.63 7.16 6.89
C VAL A 174 -6.76 7.13 7.92
N GLY A 175 -7.99 7.49 7.52
CA GLY A 175 -9.14 7.55 8.41
C GLY A 175 -9.54 6.21 9.01
N MET A 176 -9.36 5.10 8.30
CA MET A 176 -9.69 3.75 8.82
C MET A 176 -8.60 3.17 9.74
N THR A 177 -7.39 3.73 9.78
CA THR A 177 -6.25 3.16 10.52
C THR A 177 -6.54 3.02 12.01
N LEU A 178 -6.88 4.10 12.68
CA LEU A 178 -7.13 4.07 14.14
C LEU A 178 -8.39 3.29 14.53
N PRO A 179 -9.54 3.41 13.84
CA PRO A 179 -10.70 2.55 14.12
C PRO A 179 -10.38 1.06 14.01
N MET A 180 -9.70 0.64 12.95
CA MET A 180 -9.30 -0.77 12.78
C MET A 180 -8.35 -1.25 13.89
N ALA A 181 -7.37 -0.43 14.28
CA ALA A 181 -6.47 -0.74 15.38
C ALA A 181 -7.23 -0.92 16.70
N ARG A 182 -8.29 -0.14 16.92
CA ARG A 182 -9.18 -0.23 18.11
C ARG A 182 -10.09 -1.45 18.05
N ASP A 183 -10.66 -1.75 16.89
CA ASP A 183 -11.50 -2.95 16.69
C ASP A 183 -10.74 -4.23 17.00
N LEU A 184 -9.44 -4.24 16.68
CA LEU A 184 -8.56 -5.42 16.77
C LEU A 184 -7.68 -5.44 18.05
N MET A 185 -7.78 -4.46 18.94
CA MET A 185 -6.89 -4.30 20.09
C MET A 185 -6.92 -5.50 21.05
N ASN A 186 -8.09 -6.11 21.26
CA ASN A 186 -8.24 -7.28 22.14
C ASN A 186 -7.79 -8.59 21.47
N GLU A 187 -7.59 -8.55 20.16
CA GLU A 187 -7.19 -9.69 19.35
C GLU A 187 -5.68 -9.71 19.04
N GLY A 188 -4.94 -8.71 19.48
CA GLY A 188 -3.50 -8.63 19.28
C GLY A 188 -3.09 -8.39 17.83
N VAL A 189 -3.92 -7.69 17.04
CA VAL A 189 -3.58 -7.30 15.66
C VAL A 189 -3.43 -5.78 15.58
N ARG A 190 -2.24 -5.34 15.15
CA ARG A 190 -1.91 -3.91 14.99
C ARG A 190 -2.23 -3.41 13.58
N VAL A 191 -2.58 -2.14 13.46
CA VAL A 191 -2.85 -1.50 12.16
C VAL A 191 -2.16 -0.15 12.08
N ASN A 192 -1.34 0.06 11.05
CA ASN A 192 -0.62 1.30 10.82
C ASN A 192 -0.69 1.70 9.34
N THR A 193 -0.38 2.96 9.07
CA THR A 193 -0.38 3.51 7.70
C THR A 193 0.87 4.35 7.46
N ILE A 194 1.46 4.23 6.28
CA ILE A 194 2.51 5.12 5.79
C ILE A 194 1.91 6.03 4.73
N MET A 195 2.28 7.31 4.75
CA MET A 195 1.98 8.31 3.73
C MET A 195 3.27 8.68 3.00
N PRO A 196 3.63 7.97 1.91
CA PRO A 196 4.80 8.30 1.11
C PRO A 196 4.67 9.66 0.43
N GLY A 197 5.79 10.35 0.28
CA GLY A 197 5.95 11.48 -0.62
C GLY A 197 6.15 11.07 -2.08
N LEU A 198 7.06 11.74 -2.76
CA LEU A 198 7.42 11.43 -4.15
C LEU A 198 8.46 10.31 -4.17
N ILE A 199 8.05 9.11 -4.56
CA ILE A 199 8.89 7.90 -4.55
C ILE A 199 9.17 7.46 -5.99
N ASN A 200 10.43 7.09 -6.25
CA ASN A 200 10.91 6.56 -7.53
C ASN A 200 10.30 5.17 -7.81
N THR A 201 9.14 5.14 -8.43
CA THR A 201 8.39 3.92 -8.74
C THR A 201 8.07 3.83 -10.23
N PRO A 202 7.68 2.66 -10.77
CA PRO A 202 7.24 2.54 -12.16
C PRO A 202 6.14 3.53 -12.56
N LEU A 203 5.30 3.96 -11.63
CA LEU A 203 4.30 4.99 -11.87
C LEU A 203 4.93 6.33 -12.27
N MET A 204 6.09 6.66 -11.72
CA MET A 204 6.86 7.86 -12.04
C MET A 204 7.69 7.70 -13.33
N ASN A 205 8.02 6.46 -13.72
CA ASN A 205 8.85 6.19 -14.90
C ASN A 205 8.18 6.59 -16.23
N GLY A 206 6.86 6.71 -16.26
CA GLY A 206 6.11 7.23 -17.41
C GLY A 206 6.20 8.74 -17.61
N LEU A 207 6.82 9.49 -16.67
CA LEU A 207 6.98 10.94 -16.77
C LEU A 207 8.26 11.32 -17.52
N PRO A 208 8.26 12.43 -18.29
CA PRO A 208 9.47 12.99 -18.89
C PRO A 208 10.54 13.32 -17.83
N ASP A 209 11.82 13.21 -18.19
CA ASP A 209 12.92 13.41 -17.25
C ASP A 209 12.95 14.81 -16.63
N ASN A 210 12.67 15.84 -17.40
CA ASN A 210 12.57 17.22 -16.88
C ASN A 210 11.45 17.38 -15.83
N VAL A 211 10.39 16.58 -15.91
CA VAL A 211 9.30 16.58 -14.91
C VAL A 211 9.78 15.86 -13.64
N LYS A 212 10.47 14.73 -13.78
CA LYS A 212 11.05 14.01 -12.65
C LYS A 212 12.08 14.87 -11.90
N GLU A 213 12.95 15.56 -12.62
CA GLU A 213 13.93 16.49 -12.05
C GLU A 213 13.25 17.64 -11.28
N ALA A 214 12.20 18.22 -11.85
CA ALA A 214 11.44 19.29 -11.19
C ALA A 214 10.75 18.78 -9.91
N LEU A 215 10.19 17.56 -9.94
CA LEU A 215 9.60 16.92 -8.76
C LEU A 215 10.65 16.63 -7.69
N ALA A 216 11.81 16.08 -8.08
CA ALA A 216 12.93 15.83 -7.17
C ALA A 216 13.44 17.11 -6.51
N ALA A 217 13.56 18.20 -7.28
CA ALA A 217 13.98 19.52 -6.78
C ALA A 217 12.98 20.15 -5.82
N SER A 218 11.69 19.77 -5.89
CA SER A 218 10.64 20.27 -4.99
C SER A 218 10.70 19.64 -3.59
N VAL A 219 11.40 18.51 -3.41
CA VAL A 219 11.61 17.88 -2.10
C VAL A 219 12.59 18.75 -1.30
N PRO A 220 12.21 19.20 -0.10
CA PRO A 220 13.07 20.06 0.72
C PRO A 220 14.43 19.44 1.04
N PHE A 221 14.44 18.20 1.57
CA PHE A 221 15.66 17.45 1.86
C PHE A 221 15.34 15.96 2.09
N PRO A 222 16.13 15.04 1.50
CA PRO A 222 17.14 15.29 0.46
C PRO A 222 16.48 15.69 -0.87
N LYS A 223 17.17 16.49 -1.70
CA LYS A 223 16.63 16.97 -3.00
C LYS A 223 16.66 15.86 -4.05
N ARG A 224 15.87 14.85 -3.84
CA ARG A 224 15.67 13.70 -4.75
C ARG A 224 14.32 13.06 -4.50
N LEU A 225 13.88 12.20 -5.39
CA LEU A 225 12.81 11.26 -5.08
C LEU A 225 13.25 10.30 -3.98
N GLY A 226 12.32 9.88 -3.13
CA GLY A 226 12.56 8.78 -2.21
C GLY A 226 12.67 7.45 -2.97
N GLU A 227 13.35 6.48 -2.40
CA GLU A 227 13.45 5.15 -2.98
C GLU A 227 12.42 4.19 -2.33
N PRO A 228 11.88 3.22 -3.09
CA PRO A 228 10.94 2.24 -2.56
C PRO A 228 11.43 1.52 -1.29
N ASP A 229 12.73 1.25 -1.19
CA ASP A 229 13.33 0.60 -0.02
C ASP A 229 13.30 1.48 1.24
N GLU A 230 13.28 2.80 1.10
CA GLU A 230 13.11 3.70 2.25
C GLU A 230 11.70 3.53 2.86
N ILE A 231 10.67 3.31 2.02
CA ILE A 231 9.32 2.98 2.52
C ILE A 231 9.31 1.58 3.15
N ALA A 232 9.96 0.60 2.50
CA ALA A 232 10.04 -0.77 3.01
C ALA A 232 10.74 -0.84 4.38
N SER A 233 11.73 0.03 4.65
CA SER A 233 12.39 0.12 5.95
C SER A 233 11.45 0.58 7.07
N VAL A 234 10.50 1.47 6.77
CA VAL A 234 9.49 1.92 7.74
C VAL A 234 8.41 0.84 7.92
N VAL A 235 8.06 0.08 6.87
CA VAL A 235 7.21 -1.11 7.02
C VAL A 235 7.86 -2.09 8.00
N GLU A 236 9.13 -2.41 7.83
CA GLU A 236 9.87 -3.31 8.73
C GLU A 236 9.89 -2.77 10.17
N LEU A 237 10.11 -1.47 10.37
CA LEU A 237 10.02 -0.83 11.68
C LEU A 237 8.62 -1.01 12.30
N MET A 238 7.54 -0.77 11.54
CA MET A 238 6.17 -0.93 12.02
C MET A 238 5.84 -2.39 12.37
N VAL A 239 6.45 -3.34 11.66
CA VAL A 239 6.30 -4.77 11.94
C VAL A 239 7.05 -5.16 13.21
N THR A 240 8.31 -4.75 13.35
CA THR A 240 9.20 -5.19 14.44
C THR A 240 8.98 -4.45 15.75
N ASN A 241 8.49 -3.20 15.70
CA ASN A 241 8.19 -2.42 16.90
C ASN A 241 6.74 -2.62 17.34
N GLY A 242 6.51 -3.46 18.34
CA GLY A 242 5.17 -3.80 18.86
C GLY A 242 4.39 -2.61 19.45
N TYR A 243 5.06 -1.51 19.82
CA TYR A 243 4.38 -0.31 20.35
C TYR A 243 3.83 0.61 19.24
N PHE A 244 4.13 0.29 17.97
CA PHE A 244 3.62 1.03 16.81
C PHE A 244 2.24 0.51 16.43
N ASN A 245 1.17 1.22 16.83
CA ASN A 245 -0.21 0.83 16.56
C ASN A 245 -1.15 2.03 16.43
N GLY A 246 -2.01 2.02 15.43
CA GLY A 246 -3.02 3.05 15.18
C GLY A 246 -2.48 4.32 14.55
N GLU A 247 -1.24 4.34 14.04
CA GLU A 247 -0.55 5.54 13.60
C GLU A 247 -0.48 5.66 12.07
N SER A 248 -0.46 6.91 11.61
CA SER A 248 -0.27 7.26 10.20
C SER A 248 0.92 8.18 10.05
N VAL A 249 2.00 7.70 9.43
CA VAL A 249 3.30 8.39 9.38
C VAL A 249 3.61 8.89 7.97
N ARG A 250 4.00 10.16 7.85
CA ARG A 250 4.55 10.72 6.61
C ARG A 250 6.02 10.34 6.47
N LEU A 251 6.40 9.88 5.27
CA LEU A 251 7.79 9.69 4.85
C LEU A 251 7.99 10.37 3.49
N ASP A 252 8.39 11.63 3.48
CA ASP A 252 8.22 12.50 2.33
C ASP A 252 9.31 13.56 2.12
N GLY A 253 10.45 13.50 2.84
CA GLY A 253 11.49 14.52 2.74
C GLY A 253 11.03 15.94 3.09
N ALA A 254 10.01 16.05 3.95
CA ALA A 254 9.37 17.30 4.37
C ALA A 254 8.59 18.06 3.25
N ILE A 255 8.25 17.37 2.15
CA ILE A 255 7.47 18.01 1.08
C ILE A 255 6.05 18.35 1.57
N ARG A 256 5.55 19.48 1.13
CA ARG A 256 4.14 19.84 1.13
C ARG A 256 3.78 20.16 -0.31
N MET A 257 2.87 19.36 -0.88
CA MET A 257 2.58 19.42 -2.31
C MET A 257 1.98 20.76 -2.68
N ALA A 258 2.61 21.46 -3.63
CA ALA A 258 2.02 22.64 -4.22
C ALA A 258 0.74 22.25 -5.01
N PRO A 259 -0.19 23.20 -5.26
CA PRO A 259 -1.41 22.90 -6.03
C PRO A 259 -1.15 22.30 -7.42
N ARG A 260 0.05 22.55 -7.97
CA ARG A 260 0.54 22.04 -9.26
C ARG A 260 2.01 21.70 -9.18
#